data_4d31e1ad1517f6503c4c470f3af2d987
#
_entry.id   4d31e1ad1517f6503c4c470f3af2d987
#
_cell.length_a   1.000
_cell.length_b   1.000
_cell.length_c   1.000
_cell.angle_alpha   90.00
_cell.angle_beta   90.00
_cell.angle_gamma   90.00
#
_symmetry.space_group_name_H-M   'P 1'
#
loop_
_entity.id
_entity.type
_entity.pdbx_description
1 polymer ?
#
loop_
_entity_poly.entity_id
_entity_poly.type
_entity_poly.pdbx_seq_one_letter_code
_entity_poly.pdbx_strand_id
1 'polypeptide(L)'
;MATIVVGYDDGEPAKRALDRALEEAKERSAHLIVVSVLELPLDPNAPRNFGTLGDGPAARMPAGLPPELEPAVAHAHDRVAAAGLRADLVWAAGSPAEVLIEVAQERNASLIVLGAHHHGLFGNLFGADVAEQVRRRSGADVLAVD
;
A
#
# COMPACT_ATOMS: atom_id res chain seq x y z
N MET A 1 9.28 6.44 16.03
CA MET A 1 9.17 6.87 14.62
C MET A 1 7.80 6.47 14.11
N ALA A 2 7.08 7.39 13.51
CA ALA A 2 5.77 7.10 12.93
C ALA A 2 5.91 6.21 11.69
N THR A 3 4.90 5.41 11.42
CA THR A 3 4.85 4.53 10.25
C THR A 3 3.64 4.90 9.40
N ILE A 4 3.86 5.07 8.11
CA ILE A 4 2.82 5.38 7.14
C ILE A 4 2.71 4.22 6.16
N VAL A 5 1.49 3.75 5.94
CA VAL A 5 1.19 2.71 4.96
C VAL A 5 0.46 3.35 3.78
N VAL A 6 0.88 3.03 2.57
CA VAL A 6 0.18 3.48 1.36
C VAL A 6 -0.16 2.29 0.49
N GLY A 7 -1.42 2.20 0.06
CA GLY A 7 -1.86 1.20 -0.91
C GLY A 7 -1.58 1.68 -2.33
N TYR A 8 -1.00 0.82 -3.16
CA TYR A 8 -0.58 1.21 -4.49
C TYR A 8 -0.93 0.15 -5.54
N ASP A 9 -1.70 0.54 -6.54
CA ASP A 9 -2.16 -0.33 -7.63
C ASP A 9 -1.83 0.19 -9.03
N ASP A 10 -0.98 1.20 -9.12
CA ASP A 10 -0.58 1.85 -10.38
C ASP A 10 -1.68 2.67 -11.06
N GLY A 11 -2.83 2.81 -10.44
CA GLY A 11 -3.88 3.72 -10.92
C GLY A 11 -3.54 5.17 -10.66
N GLU A 12 -4.21 6.09 -11.34
CA GLU A 12 -3.96 7.53 -11.16
C GLU A 12 -4.19 8.00 -9.72
N PRO A 13 -5.29 7.59 -9.05
CA PRO A 13 -5.46 7.95 -7.64
C PRO A 13 -4.36 7.38 -6.75
N ALA A 14 -3.88 6.16 -7.03
CA ALA A 14 -2.81 5.54 -6.26
C ALA A 14 -1.49 6.31 -6.43
N LYS A 15 -1.20 6.79 -7.61
CA LYS A 15 -0.01 7.62 -7.86
C LYS A 15 -0.05 8.89 -7.03
N ARG A 16 -1.20 9.56 -6.99
CA ARG A 16 -1.38 10.75 -6.18
C ARG A 16 -1.29 10.44 -4.69
N ALA A 17 -1.84 9.30 -4.27
CA ALA A 17 -1.76 8.85 -2.90
C ALA A 17 -0.31 8.59 -2.49
N LEU A 18 0.47 7.94 -3.35
CA LEU A 18 1.89 7.69 -3.08
C LEU A 18 2.67 9.00 -2.98
N ASP A 19 2.44 9.94 -3.88
CA ASP A 19 3.09 11.25 -3.81
C ASP A 19 2.75 11.97 -2.49
N ARG A 20 1.49 11.90 -2.06
CA ARG A 20 1.08 12.48 -0.78
C ARG A 20 1.72 11.76 0.40
N ALA A 21 1.81 10.44 0.35
CA ALA A 21 2.46 9.66 1.40
C ALA A 21 3.95 10.01 1.50
N LEU A 22 4.61 10.24 0.37
CA LEU A 22 6.00 10.67 0.35
C LEU A 22 6.18 12.03 1.02
N GLU A 23 5.30 12.99 0.74
CA GLU A 23 5.31 14.30 1.41
C GLU A 23 5.14 14.16 2.92
N GLU A 24 4.14 13.37 3.34
CA GLU A 24 3.88 13.14 4.76
C GLU A 24 5.06 12.45 5.45
N ALA A 25 5.68 11.50 4.78
CA ALA A 25 6.84 10.80 5.33
C ALA A 25 8.02 11.74 5.54
N LYS A 26 8.25 12.66 4.60
CA LYS A 26 9.30 13.68 4.75
C LYS A 26 9.03 14.61 5.92
N GLU A 27 7.80 15.13 5.99
CA GLU A 27 7.42 16.07 7.04
C GLU A 27 7.49 15.48 8.44
N ARG A 28 7.09 14.23 8.58
CA ARG A 28 7.03 13.54 9.87
C ARG A 28 8.28 12.74 10.19
N SER A 29 9.23 12.66 9.28
CA SER A 29 10.36 11.73 9.37
C SER A 29 9.89 10.30 9.64
N ALA A 30 8.82 9.90 8.93
CA ALA A 30 8.16 8.63 9.15
C ALA A 30 8.73 7.53 8.26
N HIS A 31 8.59 6.30 8.74
CA HIS A 31 8.87 5.12 7.94
C HIS A 31 7.71 4.88 6.97
N LEU A 32 8.02 4.59 5.72
CA LEU A 32 7.00 4.41 4.69
C LEU A 32 6.95 2.94 4.26
N ILE A 33 5.74 2.40 4.18
CA ILE A 33 5.47 1.05 3.67
C ILE A 33 4.51 1.17 2.49
N VAL A 34 4.92 0.68 1.34
CA VAL A 34 4.08 0.64 0.14
C VAL A 34 3.54 -0.77 -0.02
N VAL A 35 2.23 -0.89 -0.10
CA VAL A 35 1.54 -2.18 -0.16
C VAL A 35 0.86 -2.33 -1.52
N SER A 36 1.18 -3.40 -2.21
CA SER A 36 0.51 -3.80 -3.45
C SER A 36 -0.23 -5.12 -3.20
N VAL A 37 -1.45 -5.22 -3.72
CA VAL A 37 -2.30 -6.36 -3.48
C VAL A 37 -2.68 -7.03 -4.79
N LEU A 38 -2.45 -8.34 -4.86
CA LEU A 38 -3.02 -9.16 -5.91
C LEU A 38 -4.39 -9.62 -5.44
N GLU A 39 -5.44 -9.04 -6.03
CA GLU A 39 -6.80 -9.37 -5.63
C GLU A 39 -7.16 -10.78 -6.07
N LEU A 40 -7.52 -11.61 -5.12
CA LEU A 40 -7.99 -12.96 -5.37
C LEU A 40 -9.41 -13.09 -4.84
N PRO A 41 -10.23 -13.98 -5.46
CA PRO A 41 -11.53 -14.29 -4.89
C PRO A 41 -11.38 -14.75 -3.45
N LEU A 42 -12.30 -14.31 -2.59
CA LEU A 42 -12.27 -14.67 -1.18
C LEU A 42 -12.49 -16.17 -1.02
N ASP A 43 -11.42 -16.88 -0.72
CA ASP A 43 -11.51 -18.25 -0.20
C ASP A 43 -11.16 -18.16 1.29
N PRO A 44 -12.15 -18.33 2.19
CA PRO A 44 -11.88 -18.21 3.61
C PRO A 44 -10.92 -19.26 4.14
N ASN A 45 -10.66 -20.31 3.36
CA ASN A 45 -9.75 -21.38 3.75
C ASN A 45 -8.36 -21.23 3.13
N ALA A 46 -8.14 -20.25 2.28
CA ALA A 46 -6.84 -20.06 1.65
C ALA A 46 -5.84 -19.50 2.67
N PRO A 47 -4.64 -20.09 2.73
CA PRO A 47 -3.59 -19.51 3.58
C PRO A 47 -3.20 -18.14 3.04
N ARG A 48 -3.07 -17.19 3.95
CA ARG A 48 -2.62 -15.85 3.59
C ARG A 48 -1.11 -15.84 3.54
N ASN A 49 -0.59 -15.69 2.33
CA ASN A 49 0.85 -15.59 2.13
C ASN A 49 1.22 -14.12 2.01
N PHE A 50 1.94 -13.63 3.01
CA PHE A 50 2.52 -12.30 2.94
C PHE A 50 3.94 -12.43 2.41
N GLY A 51 4.18 -11.87 1.24
CA GLY A 51 5.53 -11.66 0.79
C GLY A 51 6.01 -10.33 1.34
N THR A 52 6.90 -10.35 2.31
CA THR A 52 7.54 -9.14 2.77
C THR A 52 8.92 -9.03 2.16
N LEU A 53 9.22 -7.85 1.66
CA LEU A 53 10.61 -7.46 1.46
C LEU A 53 11.18 -7.17 2.82
N GLY A 54 12.28 -7.80 3.12
CA GLY A 54 12.99 -7.47 4.33
C GLY A 54 13.36 -5.99 4.40
N ASP A 55 13.79 -5.56 5.57
CA ASP A 55 14.16 -4.20 5.91
C ASP A 55 15.36 -3.71 5.06
N GLY A 56 15.10 -3.52 3.78
CA GLY A 56 16.14 -3.11 2.87
C GLY A 56 15.92 -1.72 2.32
N PRO A 57 16.92 -1.13 1.71
CA PRO A 57 16.71 0.08 0.93
C PRO A 57 15.71 -0.23 -0.19
N ALA A 58 14.98 0.80 -0.63
CA ALA A 58 13.97 0.69 -1.68
C ALA A 58 14.48 0.06 -2.99
N ALA A 59 15.75 -0.31 -3.04
CA ALA A 59 16.37 -0.92 -4.20
C ALA A 59 16.07 -2.42 -4.38
N ARG A 60 15.44 -3.06 -3.41
CA ARG A 60 15.17 -4.50 -3.51
C ARG A 60 13.73 -4.76 -3.89
N MET A 61 13.55 -5.50 -4.98
CA MET A 61 12.23 -5.99 -5.35
C MET A 61 11.84 -7.18 -4.48
N PRO A 62 10.56 -7.35 -4.15
CA PRO A 62 10.10 -8.48 -3.35
C PRO A 62 10.45 -9.82 -4.00
N ALA A 63 10.95 -10.75 -3.17
CA ALA A 63 11.12 -12.13 -3.63
C ALA A 63 9.74 -12.77 -3.84
N GLY A 64 9.60 -13.51 -4.92
CA GLY A 64 8.34 -14.18 -5.24
C GLY A 64 7.23 -13.27 -5.73
N LEU A 65 7.58 -12.08 -6.17
CA LEU A 65 6.61 -11.10 -6.69
C LEU A 65 5.85 -11.66 -7.91
N PRO A 66 4.52 -11.70 -7.86
CA PRO A 66 3.74 -12.12 -9.03
C PRO A 66 3.95 -11.20 -10.22
N PRO A 67 4.02 -11.74 -11.44
CA PRO A 67 4.21 -10.90 -12.64
C PRO A 67 3.16 -9.81 -12.80
N GLU A 68 1.93 -10.04 -12.32
CA GLU A 68 0.85 -9.08 -12.39
C GLU A 68 1.16 -7.82 -11.59
N LEU A 69 1.96 -7.93 -10.53
CA LEU A 69 2.31 -6.80 -9.67
C LEU A 69 3.65 -6.16 -10.04
N GLU A 70 4.44 -6.78 -10.89
CA GLU A 70 5.78 -6.26 -11.23
C GLU A 70 5.76 -4.80 -11.70
N PRO A 71 4.90 -4.40 -12.65
CA PRO A 71 4.91 -3.00 -13.10
C PRO A 71 4.58 -2.01 -11.99
N ALA A 72 3.55 -2.31 -11.18
CA ALA A 72 3.14 -1.41 -10.11
C ALA A 72 4.25 -1.26 -9.07
N VAL A 73 4.86 -2.37 -8.66
CA VAL A 73 5.92 -2.34 -7.66
C VAL A 73 7.15 -1.60 -8.20
N ALA A 74 7.51 -1.81 -9.46
CA ALA A 74 8.61 -1.10 -10.09
C ALA A 74 8.35 0.41 -10.16
N HIS A 75 7.15 0.82 -10.53
CA HIS A 75 6.78 2.24 -10.57
C HIS A 75 6.79 2.87 -9.18
N ALA A 76 6.29 2.15 -8.19
CA ALA A 76 6.35 2.64 -6.80
C ALA A 76 7.79 2.79 -6.32
N HIS A 77 8.64 1.82 -6.59
CA HIS A 77 10.05 1.88 -6.26
C HIS A 77 10.70 3.13 -6.87
N ASP A 78 10.46 3.37 -8.16
CA ASP A 78 11.05 4.51 -8.85
C ASP A 78 10.58 5.84 -8.27
N ARG A 79 9.30 5.96 -7.91
CA ARG A 79 8.77 7.18 -7.30
C ARG A 79 9.38 7.46 -5.94
N VAL A 80 9.52 6.42 -5.13
CA VAL A 80 10.15 6.53 -3.81
C VAL A 80 11.62 6.97 -3.95
N ALA A 81 12.33 6.34 -4.85
CA ALA A 81 13.74 6.67 -5.10
C ALA A 81 13.92 8.11 -5.63
N ALA A 82 13.04 8.53 -6.54
CA ALA A 82 13.07 9.89 -7.09
C ALA A 82 12.81 10.95 -6.02
N ALA A 83 12.06 10.59 -4.98
CA ALA A 83 11.82 11.49 -3.85
C ALA A 83 12.96 11.51 -2.83
N GLY A 84 13.99 10.70 -3.04
CA GLY A 84 15.13 10.60 -2.12
C GLY A 84 14.80 9.87 -0.83
N LEU A 85 13.75 9.07 -0.83
CA LEU A 85 13.31 8.34 0.36
C LEU A 85 13.53 6.84 0.21
N ARG A 86 13.33 6.14 1.31
CA ARG A 86 13.33 4.68 1.36
C ARG A 86 11.96 4.22 1.84
N ALA A 87 11.54 3.08 1.36
CA ALA A 87 10.29 2.47 1.78
C ALA A 87 10.41 0.96 1.74
N ASP A 88 9.65 0.30 2.59
CA ASP A 88 9.46 -1.14 2.45
C ASP A 88 8.37 -1.37 1.40
N LEU A 89 8.66 -2.22 0.44
CA LEU A 89 7.68 -2.63 -0.55
C LEU A 89 7.14 -4.00 -0.12
N VAL A 90 5.83 -4.07 0.05
CA VAL A 90 5.15 -5.26 0.53
C VAL A 90 4.10 -5.66 -0.50
N TRP A 91 3.98 -6.95 -0.76
CA TRP A 91 2.87 -7.43 -1.56
C TRP A 91 2.14 -8.55 -0.83
N ALA A 92 0.86 -8.70 -1.11
CA ALA A 92 0.07 -9.80 -0.62
C ALA A 92 -1.04 -10.14 -1.61
N ALA A 93 -1.51 -11.38 -1.55
CA ALA A 93 -2.68 -11.80 -2.30
C ALA A 93 -3.88 -11.82 -1.36
N GLY A 94 -5.02 -11.34 -1.83
CA GLY A 94 -6.24 -11.37 -1.04
C GLY A 94 -7.13 -10.15 -1.26
N SER A 95 -7.88 -9.80 -0.23
CA SER A 95 -8.74 -8.62 -0.24
C SER A 95 -7.93 -7.36 0.09
N PRO A 96 -8.03 -6.30 -0.72
CA PRO A 96 -7.26 -5.07 -0.45
C PRO A 96 -7.48 -4.48 0.93
N ALA A 97 -8.73 -4.44 1.40
CA ALA A 97 -9.03 -3.89 2.73
C ALA A 97 -8.39 -4.72 3.83
N GLU A 98 -8.53 -6.05 3.76
CA GLU A 98 -7.96 -6.94 4.77
C GLU A 98 -6.45 -6.85 4.82
N VAL A 99 -5.79 -6.80 3.66
CA VAL A 99 -4.33 -6.69 3.59
C VAL A 99 -3.86 -5.39 4.22
N LEU A 100 -4.49 -4.27 3.87
CA LEU A 100 -4.12 -2.97 4.45
C LEU A 100 -4.31 -2.94 5.96
N ILE A 101 -5.42 -3.48 6.44
CA ILE A 101 -5.72 -3.53 7.88
C ILE A 101 -4.64 -4.37 8.60
N GLU A 102 -4.33 -5.53 8.08
CA GLU A 102 -3.32 -6.41 8.69
C GLU A 102 -1.93 -5.78 8.71
N VAL A 103 -1.50 -5.19 7.60
CA VAL A 103 -0.20 -4.53 7.53
C VAL A 103 -0.14 -3.36 8.51
N ALA A 104 -1.19 -2.54 8.55
CA ALA A 104 -1.24 -1.40 9.45
C ALA A 104 -1.18 -1.82 10.91
N GLN A 105 -1.87 -2.89 11.27
CA GLN A 105 -1.85 -3.41 12.65
C GLN A 105 -0.49 -4.01 13.01
N GLU A 106 0.09 -4.82 12.14
CA GLU A 106 1.40 -5.42 12.37
C GLU A 106 2.50 -4.38 12.54
N ARG A 107 2.43 -3.31 11.76
CA ARG A 107 3.47 -2.28 11.75
C ARG A 107 3.15 -1.09 12.63
N ASN A 108 2.03 -1.12 13.35
CA ASN A 108 1.57 -0.01 14.20
C ASN A 108 1.52 1.30 13.43
N ALA A 109 0.94 1.27 12.24
CA ALA A 109 0.86 2.45 11.39
C ALA A 109 0.00 3.54 12.04
N SER A 110 0.47 4.77 11.96
CA SER A 110 -0.28 5.93 12.45
C SER A 110 -1.15 6.54 11.35
N LEU A 111 -0.80 6.31 10.09
CA LEU A 111 -1.50 6.87 8.94
C LEU A 111 -1.53 5.83 7.81
N ILE A 112 -2.69 5.72 7.18
CA ILE A 112 -2.84 4.93 5.95
C ILE A 112 -3.29 5.90 4.86
N VAL A 113 -2.58 5.89 3.73
CA VAL A 113 -2.90 6.74 2.58
C VAL A 113 -3.32 5.84 1.43
N LEU A 114 -4.43 6.16 0.80
CA LEU A 114 -4.85 5.41 -0.38
C LEU A 114 -5.60 6.31 -1.36
N GLY A 115 -5.56 5.93 -2.62
CA GLY A 115 -6.35 6.58 -3.64
C GLY A 115 -7.81 6.15 -3.48
N ALA A 116 -8.71 7.12 -3.44
CA ALA A 116 -10.13 6.86 -3.37
C ALA A 116 -10.80 7.53 -4.55
N HIS A 117 -11.30 6.73 -5.47
CA HIS A 117 -12.04 7.24 -6.60
C HIS A 117 -13.45 6.66 -6.55
N HIS A 118 -14.46 7.52 -6.73
CA HIS A 118 -15.84 7.10 -6.60
C HIS A 118 -16.31 6.18 -7.72
N HIS A 119 -15.60 6.14 -8.83
CA HIS A 119 -15.97 5.31 -9.97
C HIS A 119 -14.88 4.27 -10.19
N GLY A 120 -14.96 3.21 -9.39
CA GLY A 120 -14.02 2.10 -9.50
C GLY A 120 -14.24 1.30 -10.77
N LEU A 121 -13.99 1.89 -11.91
CA LEU A 121 -13.99 1.20 -13.18
C LEU A 121 -12.54 0.80 -13.47
N PHE A 122 -12.32 -0.50 -13.54
CA PHE A 122 -11.07 -1.12 -13.99
C PHE A 122 -9.82 -0.80 -13.16
N GLY A 123 -9.47 -1.73 -12.29
CA GLY A 123 -8.17 -1.79 -11.68
C GLY A 123 -7.94 -0.93 -10.44
N ASN A 124 -8.95 -0.23 -9.96
CA ASN A 124 -8.84 0.51 -8.70
C ASN A 124 -9.13 -0.44 -7.55
N LEU A 125 -8.08 -1.08 -7.05
CA LEU A 125 -8.17 -1.98 -5.89
C LEU A 125 -8.51 -1.23 -4.62
N PHE A 126 -8.11 0.03 -4.54
CA PHE A 126 -8.28 0.84 -3.35
C PHE A 126 -9.29 1.94 -3.66
N GLY A 127 -10.57 1.64 -3.49
CA GLY A 127 -11.65 2.59 -3.71
C GLY A 127 -12.19 3.16 -2.41
N ALA A 128 -13.27 3.95 -2.52
CA ALA A 128 -13.91 4.57 -1.37
C ALA A 128 -14.40 3.55 -0.33
N ASP A 129 -14.87 2.39 -0.80
CA ASP A 129 -15.33 1.32 0.10
C ASP A 129 -14.18 0.73 0.92
N VAL A 130 -13.02 0.55 0.29
CA VAL A 130 -11.82 0.07 0.98
C VAL A 130 -11.40 1.10 2.02
N ALA A 131 -11.38 2.38 1.66
CA ALA A 131 -11.02 3.44 2.59
C ALA A 131 -11.91 3.44 3.83
N GLU A 132 -13.21 3.26 3.64
CA GLU A 132 -14.16 3.24 4.74
C GLU A 132 -13.95 2.05 5.67
N GLN A 133 -13.74 0.85 5.11
CA GLN A 133 -13.46 -0.35 5.90
C GLN A 133 -12.17 -0.20 6.70
N VAL A 134 -11.13 0.32 6.06
CA VAL A 134 -9.82 0.51 6.69
C VAL A 134 -9.94 1.54 7.81
N ARG A 135 -10.68 2.62 7.58
CA ARG A 135 -10.89 3.66 8.60
C ARG A 135 -11.57 3.09 9.84
N ARG A 136 -12.57 2.22 9.67
CA ARG A 136 -13.31 1.65 10.80
C ARG A 136 -12.52 0.60 11.57
N ARG A 137 -11.64 -0.14 10.90
CA ARG A 137 -11.06 -1.36 11.45
C ARG A 137 -9.58 -1.29 11.79
N SER A 138 -8.85 -0.36 11.22
CA SER A 138 -7.39 -0.32 11.38
C SER A 138 -6.92 0.37 12.67
N GLY A 139 -7.72 1.26 13.21
CA GLY A 139 -7.30 2.11 14.33
C GLY A 139 -6.34 3.23 13.94
N ALA A 140 -5.95 3.34 12.69
CA ALA A 140 -5.08 4.40 12.20
C ALA A 140 -5.91 5.51 11.53
N ASP A 141 -5.31 6.68 11.38
CA ASP A 141 -5.90 7.72 10.55
C ASP A 141 -5.83 7.29 9.08
N VAL A 142 -6.85 7.62 8.31
CA VAL A 142 -6.90 7.28 6.89
C VAL A 142 -7.05 8.56 6.06
N LEU A 143 -6.13 8.74 5.13
CA LEU A 143 -6.17 9.83 4.17
C LEU A 143 -6.51 9.25 2.81
N ALA A 144 -7.70 9.59 2.31
CA ALA A 144 -8.13 9.18 0.98
C ALA A 144 -7.82 10.30 0.00
N VAL A 145 -7.12 9.99 -1.08
CA VAL A 145 -6.66 10.95 -2.08
C VAL A 145 -7.36 10.67 -3.41
N ASP A 146 -8.00 11.67 -3.97
CA ASP A 146 -8.62 11.55 -5.30
C ASP A 146 -7.61 11.66 -6.43
#